data_ecc4cbf0f729559bf95ee846f3e5eb3c
#
_entry.id   ecc4cbf0f729559bf95ee846f3e5eb3c
#
_cell.length_a   1.000
_cell.length_b   1.000
_cell.length_c   1.000
_cell.angle_alpha   90.00
_cell.angle_beta   90.00
_cell.angle_gamma   90.00
#
_symmetry.space_group_name_H-M   'P 1'
#
loop_
_entity.id
_entity.type
_entity.pdbx_description
1 polymer ?
#
loop_
_entity_poly.entity_id
_entity_poly.type
_entity_poly.pdbx_seq_one_letter_code
_entity_poly.pdbx_strand_id
1 'polypeptide(L)'
;MKKVIVIPARIDSSRLPKKVLLDLKGKTVIQRVYEQCLKVANIDAVYIATDSNEIKEVCNSFTGDVIITKSTHHSGTDRIGEAVALIDCDIVINVQGDEPFIDPALIDELVNSFENSEISMSSAMSKIDDVNDLQNSNVVKVTVDNQNNALYFSRSLIPFPRDYKELLMSNKELEKFPVYRHIGIYGYRKEFLLDYIKMNQSYLERVEKLEQLRALENGFKIKMIEAKHSFSGIDTQEDYEEALKKY
;
A
#
# COMPACT_ATOMS: atom_id res chain seq x y z
N MET A 1 14.83 16.51 -5.56
CA MET A 1 13.55 15.83 -5.89
C MET A 1 12.57 16.14 -4.78
N LYS A 2 11.40 16.66 -5.15
CA LYS A 2 10.31 16.93 -4.23
C LYS A 2 9.48 15.66 -4.02
N LYS A 3 9.29 15.27 -2.78
CA LYS A 3 8.74 13.98 -2.38
C LYS A 3 7.48 14.19 -1.55
N VAL A 4 6.37 13.58 -1.94
CA VAL A 4 5.09 13.76 -1.25
C VAL A 4 4.44 12.43 -0.91
N ILE A 5 3.65 12.42 0.16
CA ILE A 5 2.72 11.33 0.44
C ILE A 5 1.33 11.78 0.00
N VAL A 6 0.59 10.88 -0.66
CA VAL A 6 -0.83 11.08 -0.94
C VAL A 6 -1.61 9.92 -0.35
N ILE A 7 -2.59 10.24 0.48
CA ILE A 7 -3.47 9.29 1.17
C ILE A 7 -4.82 9.29 0.47
N PRO A 8 -5.15 8.28 -0.36
CA PRO A 8 -6.46 8.17 -0.97
C PRO A 8 -7.48 7.77 0.09
N ALA A 9 -8.59 8.48 0.15
CA ALA A 9 -9.68 8.19 1.07
C ALA A 9 -11.02 8.24 0.34
N ARG A 10 -11.87 7.23 0.54
CA ARG A 10 -13.23 7.19 0.01
C ARG A 10 -14.22 6.89 1.12
N ILE A 11 -15.43 7.44 0.96
CA ILE A 11 -16.49 7.22 1.94
C ILE A 11 -17.08 5.82 1.84
N ASP A 12 -17.15 5.29 0.61
CA ASP A 12 -17.73 4.00 0.33
C ASP A 12 -16.73 2.87 0.64
N SER A 13 -17.09 2.04 1.60
CA SER A 13 -16.43 0.79 1.92
C SER A 13 -17.46 -0.30 2.14
N SER A 14 -17.41 -1.37 1.34
CA SER A 14 -18.43 -2.43 1.35
C SER A 14 -18.40 -3.30 2.60
N ARG A 15 -17.23 -3.55 3.17
CA ARG A 15 -17.04 -4.43 4.35
C ARG A 15 -17.19 -3.69 5.68
N LEU A 16 -16.75 -2.44 5.75
CA LEU A 16 -16.82 -1.60 6.95
C LEU A 16 -17.17 -0.17 6.52
N PRO A 17 -18.46 0.22 6.56
CA PRO A 17 -18.91 1.53 6.08
C PRO A 17 -18.17 2.69 6.77
N LYS A 18 -17.80 3.71 5.99
CA LYS A 18 -17.10 4.91 6.48
C LYS A 18 -15.83 4.63 7.30
N LYS A 19 -15.13 3.52 7.05
CA LYS A 19 -14.02 3.04 7.87
C LYS A 19 -12.96 4.08 8.18
N VAL A 20 -12.64 4.97 7.23
CA VAL A 20 -11.63 6.02 7.41
C VAL A 20 -12.05 7.10 8.42
N LEU A 21 -13.35 7.23 8.70
CA LEU A 21 -13.92 8.18 9.65
C LEU A 21 -14.22 7.56 11.03
N LEU A 22 -14.04 6.24 11.22
CA LEU A 22 -14.27 5.59 12.50
C LEU A 22 -13.33 6.17 13.57
N ASP A 23 -13.87 6.31 14.78
CA ASP A 23 -13.11 6.81 15.93
C ASP A 23 -12.11 5.76 16.43
N LEU A 24 -10.85 6.09 16.42
CA LEU A 24 -9.78 5.25 16.94
C LEU A 24 -9.14 5.95 18.15
N LYS A 25 -9.80 5.83 19.31
CA LYS A 25 -9.40 6.45 20.59
C LYS A 25 -9.26 7.99 20.47
N GLY A 26 -10.38 8.65 20.11
CA GLY A 26 -10.50 10.12 20.07
C GLY A 26 -9.96 10.79 18.82
N LYS A 27 -9.51 10.03 17.81
CA LYS A 27 -9.12 10.51 16.49
C LYS A 27 -9.67 9.58 15.43
N THR A 28 -9.97 10.10 14.24
CA THR A 28 -10.41 9.23 13.14
C THR A 28 -9.25 8.36 12.62
N VAL A 29 -9.58 7.21 11.99
CA VAL A 29 -8.60 6.35 11.33
C VAL A 29 -7.73 7.15 10.36
N ILE A 30 -8.33 7.97 9.49
CA ILE A 30 -7.60 8.80 8.53
C ILE A 30 -6.66 9.82 9.21
N GLN A 31 -7.07 10.39 10.35
CA GLN A 31 -6.20 11.28 11.12
C GLN A 31 -4.99 10.52 11.68
N ARG A 32 -5.17 9.29 12.16
CA ARG A 32 -4.06 8.45 12.63
C ARG A 32 -3.07 8.14 11.52
N VAL A 33 -3.57 7.79 10.31
CA VAL A 33 -2.72 7.58 9.13
C VAL A 33 -1.94 8.85 8.78
N TYR A 34 -2.62 9.98 8.71
CA TYR A 34 -2.00 11.27 8.41
C TYR A 34 -0.87 11.61 9.41
N GLU A 35 -1.13 11.44 10.71
CA GLU A 35 -0.15 11.68 11.77
C GLU A 35 1.05 10.72 11.70
N GLN A 36 0.88 9.47 11.22
CA GLN A 36 2.01 8.58 10.96
C GLN A 36 2.83 9.07 9.77
N CYS A 37 2.18 9.51 8.70
CA CYS A 37 2.84 10.06 7.53
C CYS A 37 3.68 11.31 7.85
N LEU A 38 3.23 12.15 8.78
CA LEU A 38 3.99 13.34 9.23
C LEU A 38 5.29 13.01 9.97
N LYS A 39 5.48 11.77 10.44
CA LYS A 39 6.71 11.33 11.12
C LYS A 39 7.81 10.90 10.15
N VAL A 40 7.51 10.80 8.87
CA VAL A 40 8.48 10.43 7.83
C VAL A 40 9.48 11.56 7.64
N ALA A 41 10.78 11.23 7.69
CA ALA A 41 11.83 12.24 7.74
C ALA A 41 12.07 12.92 6.37
N ASN A 42 11.95 12.17 5.27
CA ASN A 42 12.34 12.62 3.93
C ASN A 42 11.14 12.96 3.04
N ILE A 43 10.12 13.61 3.59
CA ILE A 43 8.90 14.02 2.87
C ILE A 43 8.71 15.53 2.96
N ASP A 44 8.36 16.16 1.83
CA ASP A 44 8.12 17.60 1.74
C ASP A 44 6.67 17.98 2.11
N ALA A 45 5.71 17.10 1.83
CA ALA A 45 4.29 17.32 2.15
C ALA A 45 3.48 16.02 2.20
N VAL A 46 2.35 16.07 2.92
CA VAL A 46 1.36 14.98 3.01
C VAL A 46 0.00 15.53 2.59
N TYR A 47 -0.64 14.88 1.62
CA TYR A 47 -1.95 15.26 1.09
C TYR A 47 -2.97 14.14 1.31
N ILE A 48 -4.23 14.51 1.49
CA ILE A 48 -5.36 13.58 1.49
C ILE A 48 -6.14 13.80 0.19
N ALA A 49 -6.37 12.75 -0.60
CA ALA A 49 -7.13 12.79 -1.83
C ALA A 49 -8.48 12.09 -1.65
N THR A 50 -9.59 12.81 -1.79
CA THR A 50 -10.94 12.28 -1.56
C THR A 50 -11.98 12.86 -2.52
N ASP A 51 -13.07 12.13 -2.78
CA ASP A 51 -14.26 12.60 -3.49
C ASP A 51 -15.39 13.00 -2.54
N SER A 52 -15.19 12.86 -1.23
CA SER A 52 -16.21 13.09 -0.21
C SER A 52 -16.03 14.45 0.50
N ASN A 53 -17.05 15.30 0.45
CA ASN A 53 -17.06 16.51 1.26
C ASN A 53 -17.09 16.20 2.77
N GLU A 54 -17.73 15.10 3.19
CA GLU A 54 -17.75 14.68 4.59
C GLU A 54 -16.31 14.37 5.09
N ILE A 55 -15.53 13.61 4.31
CA ILE A 55 -14.12 13.37 4.64
C ILE A 55 -13.33 14.68 4.67
N LYS A 56 -13.53 15.56 3.67
CA LYS A 56 -12.85 16.85 3.63
C LYS A 56 -13.13 17.69 4.87
N GLU A 57 -14.38 17.79 5.30
CA GLU A 57 -14.77 18.55 6.48
C GLU A 57 -14.09 18.02 7.74
N VAL A 58 -14.07 16.69 7.92
CA VAL A 58 -13.36 16.06 9.05
C VAL A 58 -11.87 16.35 8.96
N CYS A 59 -11.25 16.20 7.79
CA CYS A 59 -9.81 16.42 7.61
C CYS A 59 -9.42 17.90 7.85
N ASN A 60 -10.26 18.86 7.50
CA ASN A 60 -10.00 20.27 7.75
C ASN A 60 -9.83 20.63 9.24
N SER A 61 -10.24 19.74 10.16
CA SER A 61 -10.01 19.93 11.59
C SER A 61 -8.55 19.68 12.02
N PHE A 62 -7.73 19.01 11.20
CA PHE A 62 -6.34 18.69 11.53
C PHE A 62 -5.33 18.95 10.38
N THR A 63 -5.79 19.19 9.15
CA THR A 63 -4.95 19.60 8.01
C THR A 63 -5.75 20.39 6.97
N GLY A 64 -5.07 21.30 6.25
CA GLY A 64 -5.63 22.01 5.08
C GLY A 64 -5.28 21.35 3.74
N ASP A 65 -4.46 20.29 3.74
CA ASP A 65 -3.89 19.68 2.53
C ASP A 65 -4.82 18.59 1.96
N VAL A 66 -6.06 18.95 1.67
CA VAL A 66 -7.09 18.03 1.14
C VAL A 66 -7.42 18.39 -0.31
N ILE A 67 -7.22 17.43 -1.21
CA ILE A 67 -7.50 17.56 -2.63
C ILE A 67 -8.80 16.83 -2.96
N ILE A 68 -9.77 17.56 -3.51
CA ILE A 68 -11.00 16.95 -4.01
C ILE A 68 -10.74 16.38 -5.40
N THR A 69 -11.12 15.12 -5.56
CA THR A 69 -10.99 14.33 -6.80
C THR A 69 -12.36 13.85 -7.26
N LYS A 70 -12.44 13.38 -8.50
CA LYS A 70 -13.68 12.80 -9.05
C LYS A 70 -14.11 11.54 -8.31
N SER A 71 -15.41 11.31 -8.24
CA SER A 71 -15.99 10.07 -7.66
C SER A 71 -15.93 8.86 -8.61
N THR A 72 -15.57 9.09 -9.88
CA THR A 72 -15.56 8.06 -10.92
C THR A 72 -14.32 7.17 -10.93
N HIS A 73 -13.36 7.41 -10.04
CA HIS A 73 -12.15 6.58 -9.95
C HIS A 73 -12.45 5.18 -9.45
N HIS A 74 -11.90 4.19 -10.17
CA HIS A 74 -12.08 2.78 -9.85
C HIS A 74 -11.10 2.29 -8.78
N SER A 75 -9.92 2.94 -8.67
CA SER A 75 -8.87 2.57 -7.72
C SER A 75 -8.33 3.77 -6.92
N GLY A 76 -7.63 3.47 -5.82
CA GLY A 76 -6.87 4.48 -5.08
C GLY A 76 -5.77 5.10 -5.93
N THR A 77 -5.14 4.32 -6.80
CA THR A 77 -4.07 4.77 -7.70
C THR A 77 -4.57 5.77 -8.73
N ASP A 78 -5.76 5.54 -9.32
CA ASP A 78 -6.39 6.50 -10.25
C ASP A 78 -6.67 7.84 -9.56
N ARG A 79 -7.17 7.78 -8.32
CA ARG A 79 -7.44 8.97 -7.48
C ARG A 79 -6.16 9.76 -7.19
N ILE A 80 -5.09 9.04 -6.83
CA ILE A 80 -3.79 9.67 -6.59
C ILE A 80 -3.25 10.29 -7.87
N GLY A 81 -3.39 9.64 -9.01
CA GLY A 81 -2.98 10.17 -10.29
C GLY A 81 -3.63 11.52 -10.62
N GLU A 82 -4.95 11.69 -10.36
CA GLU A 82 -5.63 12.97 -10.51
C GLU A 82 -5.07 14.02 -9.52
N ALA A 83 -4.92 13.67 -8.25
CA ALA A 83 -4.39 14.58 -7.24
C ALA A 83 -2.98 15.04 -7.56
N VAL A 84 -2.10 14.13 -7.98
CA VAL A 84 -0.68 14.39 -8.31
C VAL A 84 -0.52 15.28 -9.53
N ALA A 85 -1.46 15.25 -10.47
CA ALA A 85 -1.45 16.19 -11.60
C ALA A 85 -1.52 17.66 -11.16
N LEU A 86 -2.07 17.92 -9.96
CA LEU A 86 -2.22 19.26 -9.37
C LEU A 86 -1.08 19.64 -8.41
N ILE A 87 -0.21 18.69 -8.06
CA ILE A 87 0.88 18.85 -7.08
C ILE A 87 2.22 18.95 -7.82
N ASP A 88 3.04 19.92 -7.43
CA ASP A 88 4.45 19.95 -7.83
C ASP A 88 5.25 18.94 -6.98
N CYS A 89 5.65 17.81 -7.58
CA CYS A 89 6.45 16.78 -6.95
C CYS A 89 7.15 15.91 -7.99
N ASP A 90 8.21 15.20 -7.57
CA ASP A 90 8.95 14.22 -8.38
C ASP A 90 8.59 12.78 -7.99
N ILE A 91 8.42 12.54 -6.68
CA ILE A 91 8.14 11.23 -6.09
C ILE A 91 6.85 11.28 -5.28
N VAL A 92 6.04 10.25 -5.44
CA VAL A 92 4.75 10.09 -4.74
C VAL A 92 4.72 8.77 -4.01
N ILE A 93 4.42 8.82 -2.72
CA ILE A 93 4.13 7.61 -1.93
C ILE A 93 2.63 7.52 -1.71
N ASN A 94 2.05 6.40 -2.09
CA ASN A 94 0.64 6.04 -1.87
C ASN A 94 0.54 5.27 -0.55
N VAL A 95 0.00 5.91 0.49
CA VAL A 95 -0.33 5.28 1.78
C VAL A 95 -1.83 5.16 1.90
N GLN A 96 -2.34 3.95 2.11
CA GLN A 96 -3.79 3.72 2.19
C GLN A 96 -4.40 4.40 3.42
N GLY A 97 -5.58 5.01 3.25
CA GLY A 97 -6.24 5.77 4.31
C GLY A 97 -6.78 4.95 5.50
N ASP A 98 -6.61 3.63 5.45
CA ASP A 98 -7.04 2.65 6.44
C ASP A 98 -5.90 1.91 7.13
N GLU A 99 -4.65 2.41 6.99
CA GLU A 99 -3.45 1.83 7.61
C GLU A 99 -2.86 2.69 8.75
N PRO A 100 -3.55 2.81 9.89
CA PRO A 100 -3.13 3.69 10.99
C PRO A 100 -1.85 3.23 11.71
N PHE A 101 -1.37 2.03 11.44
CA PHE A 101 -0.15 1.46 12.02
C PHE A 101 1.02 1.41 11.05
N ILE A 102 0.92 2.11 9.90
CA ILE A 102 2.02 2.18 8.92
C ILE A 102 3.31 2.66 9.59
N ASP A 103 4.43 1.96 9.32
CA ASP A 103 5.73 2.32 9.86
C ASP A 103 6.35 3.47 9.03
N PRO A 104 6.60 4.65 9.64
CA PRO A 104 7.27 5.75 8.96
C PRO A 104 8.65 5.38 8.41
N ALA A 105 9.39 4.48 9.08
CA ALA A 105 10.70 4.05 8.60
C ALA A 105 10.60 3.26 7.29
N LEU A 106 9.56 2.45 7.11
CA LEU A 106 9.32 1.77 5.83
C LEU A 106 9.03 2.77 4.70
N ILE A 107 8.29 3.84 5.00
CA ILE A 107 8.02 4.90 4.01
C ILE A 107 9.33 5.59 3.63
N ASP A 108 10.21 5.90 4.58
CA ASP A 108 11.54 6.47 4.30
C ASP A 108 12.38 5.55 3.41
N GLU A 109 12.35 4.23 3.64
CA GLU A 109 13.06 3.27 2.80
C GLU A 109 12.50 3.21 1.38
N LEU A 110 11.15 3.28 1.22
CA LEU A 110 10.51 3.38 -0.10
C LEU A 110 10.95 4.66 -0.83
N VAL A 111 10.96 5.79 -0.14
CA VAL A 111 11.41 7.08 -0.70
C VAL A 111 12.87 6.99 -1.14
N ASN A 112 13.75 6.42 -0.31
CA ASN A 112 15.19 6.31 -0.59
C ASN A 112 15.48 5.39 -1.77
N SER A 113 14.60 4.43 -2.07
CA SER A 113 14.76 3.56 -3.25
C SER A 113 14.85 4.35 -4.56
N PHE A 114 14.23 5.54 -4.63
CA PHE A 114 14.24 6.41 -5.82
C PHE A 114 15.52 7.24 -6.00
N GLU A 115 16.50 7.12 -5.11
CA GLU A 115 17.86 7.63 -5.36
C GLU A 115 18.47 6.92 -6.57
N ASN A 116 18.12 5.66 -6.81
CA ASN A 116 18.39 4.99 -8.07
C ASN A 116 17.39 5.49 -9.14
N SER A 117 17.94 6.15 -10.18
CA SER A 117 17.15 6.74 -11.27
C SER A 117 16.40 5.71 -12.13
N GLU A 118 16.82 4.44 -12.12
CA GLU A 118 16.16 3.36 -12.87
C GLU A 118 14.85 2.87 -12.23
N ILE A 119 14.62 3.21 -10.93
CA ILE A 119 13.42 2.78 -10.25
C ILE A 119 12.29 3.77 -10.54
N SER A 120 11.23 3.27 -11.18
CA SER A 120 10.01 4.02 -11.47
C SER A 120 8.86 3.70 -10.52
N MET A 121 8.87 2.48 -9.96
CA MET A 121 7.87 1.98 -9.00
C MET A 121 8.54 1.18 -7.90
N SER A 122 8.10 1.38 -6.66
CA SER A 122 8.48 0.56 -5.50
C SER A 122 7.25 0.14 -4.70
N SER A 123 7.41 -0.93 -3.93
CA SER A 123 6.38 -1.44 -3.00
C SER A 123 7.05 -2.15 -1.84
N ALA A 124 6.28 -2.69 -0.91
CA ALA A 124 6.82 -3.33 0.27
C ALA A 124 6.41 -4.82 0.39
N MET A 125 7.22 -5.57 1.13
CA MET A 125 6.96 -6.96 1.47
C MET A 125 7.40 -7.23 2.90
N SER A 126 6.85 -8.25 3.53
CA SER A 126 7.35 -8.81 4.80
C SER A 126 7.34 -10.32 4.76
N LYS A 127 8.17 -10.95 5.58
CA LYS A 127 8.12 -12.41 5.74
C LYS A 127 6.77 -12.83 6.30
N ILE A 128 6.27 -13.96 5.82
CA ILE A 128 5.13 -14.64 6.43
C ILE A 128 5.66 -15.46 7.60
N ASP A 129 5.11 -15.25 8.77
CA ASP A 129 5.45 -15.90 10.03
C ASP A 129 4.38 -16.87 10.54
N ASP A 130 3.17 -16.82 9.97
CA ASP A 130 2.09 -17.76 10.23
C ASP A 130 1.84 -18.65 9.01
N VAL A 131 1.97 -19.97 9.20
CA VAL A 131 1.73 -20.98 8.15
C VAL A 131 0.31 -20.91 7.57
N ASN A 132 -0.68 -20.45 8.34
CA ASN A 132 -2.05 -20.29 7.86
C ASN A 132 -2.16 -19.23 6.76
N ASP A 133 -1.29 -18.23 6.76
CA ASP A 133 -1.25 -17.18 5.75
C ASP A 133 -0.78 -17.67 4.38
N LEU A 134 -0.07 -18.81 4.33
CA LEU A 134 0.39 -19.38 3.06
C LEU A 134 -0.77 -19.74 2.12
N GLN A 135 -1.84 -20.31 2.68
CA GLN A 135 -3.02 -20.74 1.92
C GLN A 135 -4.13 -19.69 1.89
N ASN A 136 -4.00 -18.62 2.66
CA ASN A 136 -4.97 -17.54 2.69
C ASN A 136 -4.87 -16.69 1.41
N SER A 137 -5.88 -16.73 0.56
CA SER A 137 -5.93 -15.96 -0.70
C SER A 137 -6.05 -14.44 -0.49
N ASN A 138 -6.40 -13.98 0.72
CA ASN A 138 -6.42 -12.55 1.06
C ASN A 138 -5.00 -12.03 1.36
N VAL A 139 -4.08 -12.91 1.76
CA VAL A 139 -2.65 -12.60 1.88
C VAL A 139 -2.01 -12.78 0.52
N VAL A 140 -1.68 -11.69 -0.15
CA VAL A 140 -0.99 -11.72 -1.45
C VAL A 140 0.47 -12.08 -1.25
N LYS A 141 0.95 -13.11 -1.93
CA LYS A 141 2.36 -13.51 -1.93
C LYS A 141 3.13 -12.78 -3.02
N VAL A 142 4.42 -12.55 -2.77
CA VAL A 142 5.35 -11.99 -3.77
C VAL A 142 6.64 -12.79 -3.80
N THR A 143 7.14 -13.06 -5.00
CA THR A 143 8.50 -13.58 -5.21
C THR A 143 9.39 -12.49 -5.80
N VAL A 144 10.66 -12.50 -5.42
CA VAL A 144 11.62 -11.46 -5.82
C VAL A 144 12.90 -12.06 -6.41
N ASP A 145 13.60 -11.28 -7.21
CA ASP A 145 14.95 -11.60 -7.67
C ASP A 145 16.01 -11.25 -6.61
N ASN A 146 17.27 -11.56 -6.91
CA ASN A 146 18.41 -11.27 -6.01
C ASN A 146 18.66 -9.77 -5.79
N GLN A 147 18.00 -8.91 -6.54
CA GLN A 147 18.05 -7.46 -6.40
C GLN A 147 16.80 -6.90 -5.71
N ASN A 148 15.93 -7.77 -5.17
CA ASN A 148 14.62 -7.42 -4.62
C ASN A 148 13.71 -6.71 -5.63
N ASN A 149 13.75 -7.09 -6.91
CA ASN A 149 12.68 -6.71 -7.84
C ASN A 149 11.62 -7.81 -7.84
N ALA A 150 10.35 -7.42 -7.84
CA ALA A 150 9.25 -8.38 -7.91
C ALA A 150 9.31 -9.19 -9.21
N LEU A 151 9.25 -10.51 -9.09
CA LEU A 151 9.11 -11.45 -10.20
C LEU A 151 7.63 -11.72 -10.50
N TYR A 152 6.83 -11.93 -9.45
CA TYR A 152 5.38 -12.15 -9.57
C TYR A 152 4.67 -11.92 -8.24
N PHE A 153 3.38 -11.55 -8.32
CA PHE A 153 2.45 -11.48 -7.20
C PHE A 153 1.30 -12.45 -7.43
N SER A 154 0.89 -13.18 -6.41
CA SER A 154 -0.24 -14.10 -6.50
C SER A 154 -1.02 -14.24 -5.19
N ARG A 155 -2.32 -14.52 -5.33
CA ARG A 155 -3.14 -14.98 -4.19
C ARG A 155 -2.87 -16.43 -3.84
N SER A 156 -2.33 -17.22 -4.77
CA SER A 156 -1.85 -18.58 -4.54
C SER A 156 -0.53 -18.58 -3.79
N LEU A 157 -0.17 -19.70 -3.18
CA LEU A 157 1.16 -19.90 -2.63
C LEU A 157 2.22 -19.89 -3.74
N ILE A 158 3.13 -18.95 -3.67
CA ILE A 158 4.35 -18.84 -4.47
C ILE A 158 5.55 -18.48 -3.58
N PRO A 159 6.75 -19.10 -3.83
CA PRO A 159 7.01 -20.21 -4.74
C PRO A 159 6.35 -21.51 -4.27
N PHE A 160 6.10 -22.45 -5.18
CA PHE A 160 5.58 -23.77 -4.82
C PHE A 160 6.71 -24.63 -4.18
N PRO A 161 6.58 -25.07 -2.91
CA PRO A 161 7.64 -25.78 -2.19
C PRO A 161 7.63 -27.28 -2.53
N ARG A 162 8.07 -27.64 -3.75
CA ARG A 162 7.98 -29.00 -4.29
C ARG A 162 8.54 -30.07 -3.35
N ASP A 163 9.75 -29.85 -2.83
CA ASP A 163 10.48 -30.81 -2.02
C ASP A 163 10.53 -30.43 -0.52
N TYR A 164 9.79 -29.36 -0.12
CA TYR A 164 9.77 -28.81 1.24
C TYR A 164 8.33 -28.73 1.76
N LYS A 165 7.59 -29.84 1.67
CA LYS A 165 6.18 -29.89 2.09
C LYS A 165 5.98 -29.58 3.57
N GLU A 166 6.99 -29.84 4.40
CA GLU A 166 7.02 -29.48 5.82
C GLU A 166 6.89 -27.98 6.07
N LEU A 167 7.23 -27.12 5.10
CA LEU A 167 6.97 -25.66 5.19
C LEU A 167 5.50 -25.33 5.44
N LEU A 168 4.60 -26.21 4.98
CA LEU A 168 3.16 -26.05 5.13
C LEU A 168 2.65 -26.56 6.49
N MET A 169 3.53 -27.05 7.36
CA MET A 169 3.15 -27.76 8.57
C MET A 169 3.46 -27.01 9.86
N SER A 170 4.40 -26.04 9.84
CA SER A 170 4.72 -25.30 11.06
C SER A 170 5.43 -23.96 10.79
N ASN A 171 5.22 -22.99 11.66
CA ASN A 171 5.86 -21.67 11.59
C ASN A 171 7.39 -21.76 11.71
N LYS A 172 7.92 -22.76 12.46
CA LYS A 172 9.36 -22.99 12.61
C LYS A 172 10.07 -23.30 11.29
N GLU A 173 9.39 -23.96 10.37
CA GLU A 173 9.98 -24.28 9.06
C GLU A 173 9.99 -23.05 8.13
N LEU A 174 9.04 -22.11 8.29
CA LEU A 174 9.03 -20.85 7.55
C LEU A 174 10.26 -19.97 7.79
N GLU A 175 10.85 -20.05 8.99
CA GLU A 175 12.09 -19.31 9.30
C GLU A 175 13.26 -19.69 8.38
N LYS A 176 13.30 -20.96 7.91
CA LYS A 176 14.36 -21.48 7.05
C LYS A 176 14.18 -21.11 5.57
N PHE A 177 12.91 -20.92 5.15
CA PHE A 177 12.55 -20.71 3.76
C PHE A 177 11.55 -19.53 3.68
N PRO A 178 12.04 -18.30 3.59
CA PRO A 178 11.17 -17.14 3.64
C PRO A 178 10.22 -17.10 2.45
N VAL A 179 8.92 -17.05 2.75
CA VAL A 179 7.86 -16.67 1.83
C VAL A 179 7.43 -15.27 2.18
N TYR A 180 7.26 -14.41 1.19
CA TYR A 180 6.93 -13.01 1.43
C TYR A 180 5.47 -12.72 1.13
N ARG A 181 4.83 -11.93 2.02
CA ARG A 181 3.57 -11.26 1.75
C ARG A 181 3.83 -9.87 1.18
N HIS A 182 3.03 -9.47 0.23
CA HIS A 182 3.00 -8.12 -0.28
C HIS A 182 2.29 -7.18 0.71
N ILE A 183 2.83 -5.99 0.89
CA ILE A 183 2.22 -4.90 1.65
C ILE A 183 1.80 -3.81 0.65
N GLY A 184 0.54 -3.42 0.67
CA GLY A 184 -0.11 -2.56 -0.33
C GLY A 184 0.26 -1.07 -0.26
N ILE A 185 1.51 -0.75 0.05
CA ILE A 185 2.07 0.59 -0.05
C ILE A 185 2.91 0.71 -1.32
N TYR A 186 2.84 1.85 -1.99
CA TYR A 186 3.55 2.05 -3.25
C TYR A 186 4.24 3.40 -3.32
N GLY A 187 5.43 3.40 -3.91
CA GLY A 187 6.12 4.60 -4.35
C GLY A 187 6.16 4.66 -5.88
N TYR A 188 6.10 5.87 -6.42
CA TYR A 188 6.14 6.11 -7.86
C TYR A 188 6.95 7.36 -8.19
N ARG A 189 7.68 7.34 -9.34
CA ARG A 189 7.98 8.60 -10.01
C ARG A 189 6.69 9.18 -10.56
N LYS A 190 6.49 10.49 -10.40
CA LYS A 190 5.27 11.17 -10.86
C LYS A 190 4.95 10.89 -12.32
N GLU A 191 5.94 11.02 -13.20
CA GLU A 191 5.76 10.78 -14.65
C GLU A 191 5.29 9.35 -14.92
N PHE A 192 5.92 8.36 -14.27
CA PHE A 192 5.50 6.97 -14.39
C PHE A 192 4.07 6.77 -13.91
N LEU A 193 3.68 7.34 -12.76
CA LEU A 193 2.31 7.21 -12.24
C LEU A 193 1.28 7.76 -13.23
N LEU A 194 1.55 8.95 -13.80
CA LEU A 194 0.65 9.59 -14.78
C LEU A 194 0.49 8.79 -16.07
N ASP A 195 1.50 7.99 -16.45
CA ASP A 195 1.41 7.07 -17.57
C ASP A 195 0.77 5.74 -17.17
N TYR A 196 1.08 5.25 -15.97
CA TYR A 196 0.54 4.00 -15.43
C TYR A 196 -0.99 4.00 -15.33
N ILE A 197 -1.60 5.10 -14.86
CA ILE A 197 -3.07 5.21 -14.77
C ILE A 197 -3.78 5.26 -16.13
N LYS A 198 -3.05 5.52 -17.22
CA LYS A 198 -3.57 5.48 -18.60
C LYS A 198 -3.49 4.09 -19.23
N MET A 199 -2.71 3.17 -18.63
CA MET A 199 -2.56 1.82 -19.15
C MET A 199 -3.86 1.04 -19.01
N ASN A 200 -4.21 0.26 -20.02
CA ASN A 200 -5.33 -0.65 -19.93
C ASN A 200 -5.08 -1.74 -18.89
N GLN A 201 -6.15 -2.19 -18.23
CA GLN A 201 -6.07 -3.35 -17.34
C GLN A 201 -5.49 -4.57 -18.06
N SER A 202 -4.46 -5.16 -17.47
CA SER A 202 -3.77 -6.31 -18.02
C SER A 202 -4.51 -7.63 -17.73
N TYR A 203 -4.10 -8.73 -18.36
CA TYR A 203 -4.73 -10.03 -18.18
C TYR A 203 -4.56 -10.54 -16.74
N LEU A 204 -3.32 -10.57 -16.24
CA LEU A 204 -3.02 -11.08 -14.90
C LEU A 204 -3.64 -10.20 -13.81
N GLU A 205 -3.64 -8.87 -13.98
CA GLU A 205 -4.34 -7.94 -13.09
C GLU A 205 -5.83 -8.32 -12.95
N ARG A 206 -6.50 -8.62 -14.05
CA ARG A 206 -7.92 -8.98 -14.04
C ARG A 206 -8.19 -10.33 -13.38
N VAL A 207 -7.30 -11.30 -13.60
CA VAL A 207 -7.45 -12.67 -13.06
C VAL A 207 -7.17 -12.71 -11.56
N GLU A 208 -6.04 -12.15 -11.13
CA GLU A 208 -5.63 -12.14 -9.73
C GLU A 208 -6.30 -11.02 -8.91
N LYS A 209 -6.90 -10.00 -9.58
CA LYS A 209 -7.38 -8.77 -8.95
C LYS A 209 -6.27 -8.07 -8.16
N LEU A 210 -5.11 -7.95 -8.80
CA LEU A 210 -3.90 -7.33 -8.28
C LEU A 210 -3.39 -6.28 -9.27
N GLU A 211 -3.61 -5.00 -8.96
CA GLU A 211 -3.34 -3.88 -9.86
C GLU A 211 -1.86 -3.80 -10.27
N GLN A 212 -0.93 -4.10 -9.36
CA GLN A 212 0.51 -4.04 -9.60
C GLN A 212 1.00 -5.00 -10.68
N LEU A 213 0.24 -6.05 -11.02
CA LEU A 213 0.57 -6.94 -12.13
C LEU A 213 0.52 -6.22 -13.48
N ARG A 214 -0.24 -5.14 -13.61
CA ARG A 214 -0.24 -4.29 -14.80
C ARG A 214 1.16 -3.75 -15.11
N ALA A 215 1.90 -3.31 -14.08
CA ALA A 215 3.28 -2.84 -14.28
C ALA A 215 4.19 -3.98 -14.78
N LEU A 216 4.15 -5.16 -14.14
CA LEU A 216 4.97 -6.31 -14.54
C LEU A 216 4.66 -6.80 -15.97
N GLU A 217 3.38 -6.91 -16.33
CA GLU A 217 2.98 -7.33 -17.70
C GLU A 217 3.40 -6.34 -18.78
N ASN A 218 3.57 -5.06 -18.43
CA ASN A 218 4.12 -4.03 -19.33
C ASN A 218 5.64 -3.89 -19.27
N GLY A 219 6.34 -4.82 -18.60
CA GLY A 219 7.81 -4.90 -18.55
C GLY A 219 8.47 -3.93 -17.56
N PHE A 220 7.70 -3.27 -16.68
CA PHE A 220 8.25 -2.42 -15.64
C PHE A 220 8.67 -3.24 -14.42
N LYS A 221 9.79 -2.84 -13.82
CA LYS A 221 10.26 -3.42 -12.55
C LYS A 221 9.59 -2.74 -11.37
N ILE A 222 9.26 -3.52 -10.34
CA ILE A 222 8.78 -3.04 -9.05
C ILE A 222 9.86 -3.39 -8.01
N LYS A 223 10.50 -2.37 -7.44
CA LYS A 223 11.46 -2.56 -6.36
C LYS A 223 10.72 -2.89 -5.07
N MET A 224 11.06 -4.02 -4.43
CA MET A 224 10.46 -4.44 -3.17
C MET A 224 11.35 -4.06 -1.99
N ILE A 225 10.77 -3.45 -0.97
CA ILE A 225 11.40 -3.10 0.29
C ILE A 225 10.90 -4.07 1.36
N GLU A 226 11.82 -4.71 2.08
CA GLU A 226 11.46 -5.66 3.15
C GLU A 226 11.14 -4.89 4.43
N ALA A 227 9.89 -4.91 4.87
CA ALA A 227 9.47 -4.35 6.15
C ALA A 227 9.94 -5.20 7.32
N LYS A 228 10.37 -4.57 8.40
CA LYS A 228 10.81 -5.24 9.63
C LYS A 228 9.68 -5.94 10.37
N HIS A 229 8.46 -5.38 10.26
CA HIS A 229 7.27 -5.89 10.92
C HIS A 229 6.12 -5.91 9.92
N SER A 230 5.22 -6.87 10.06
CA SER A 230 3.94 -6.85 9.36
C SER A 230 2.98 -5.90 10.07
N PHE A 231 2.21 -5.15 9.32
CA PHE A 231 1.07 -4.38 9.81
C PHE A 231 -0.11 -4.66 8.87
N SER A 232 -1.31 -4.50 9.40
CA SER A 232 -2.55 -4.70 8.66
C SER A 232 -3.40 -3.44 8.76
N GLY A 233 -4.03 -3.10 7.66
CA GLY A 233 -5.05 -2.05 7.60
C GLY A 233 -6.34 -2.49 8.32
N ILE A 234 -7.25 -1.55 8.50
CA ILE A 234 -8.59 -1.78 9.04
C ILE A 234 -9.55 -2.01 7.88
N ASP A 235 -9.91 -3.27 7.62
CA ASP A 235 -10.79 -3.66 6.52
C ASP A 235 -12.12 -4.23 6.98
N THR A 236 -12.15 -4.87 8.15
CA THR A 236 -13.31 -5.53 8.75
C THR A 236 -13.61 -4.96 10.14
N GLN A 237 -14.75 -5.35 10.70
CA GLN A 237 -15.10 -5.00 12.08
C GLN A 237 -14.10 -5.59 13.07
N GLU A 238 -13.65 -6.81 12.82
CA GLU A 238 -12.66 -7.52 13.64
C GLU A 238 -11.32 -6.76 13.64
N ASP A 239 -10.84 -6.30 12.45
CA ASP A 239 -9.61 -5.49 12.36
C ASP A 239 -9.74 -4.20 13.17
N TYR A 240 -10.92 -3.55 13.13
CA TYR A 240 -11.17 -2.34 13.89
C TYR A 240 -11.15 -2.57 15.41
N GLU A 241 -11.77 -3.67 15.87
CA GLU A 241 -11.75 -4.03 17.30
C GLU A 241 -10.33 -4.37 17.78
N GLU A 242 -9.51 -5.00 16.94
CA GLU A 242 -8.09 -5.23 17.24
C GLU A 242 -7.31 -3.92 17.26
N ALA A 243 -7.57 -3.02 16.32
CA ALA A 243 -6.95 -1.70 16.29
C ALA A 243 -7.25 -0.89 17.56
N LEU A 244 -8.49 -0.96 18.08
CA LEU A 244 -8.86 -0.31 19.34
C LEU A 244 -8.09 -0.83 20.56
N LYS A 245 -7.59 -2.07 20.52
CA LYS A 245 -6.78 -2.65 21.61
C LYS A 245 -5.32 -2.20 21.56
N LYS A 246 -4.83 -1.83 20.36
CA LYS A 246 -3.43 -1.40 20.14
C LYS A 246 -3.18 0.07 20.49
N TYR A 247 -4.23 0.90 20.52
CA TYR A 247 -4.20 2.31 20.97
C TYR A 247 -4.68 2.43 22.42
#